data_ddb091a3a2aebc0610e8ec437572dcb3
#
_entry.id   ddb091a3a2aebc0610e8ec437572dcb3
#
_cell.length_a   1.000
_cell.length_b   1.000
_cell.length_c   1.000
_cell.angle_alpha   90.00
_cell.angle_beta   90.00
_cell.angle_gamma   90.00
#
_symmetry.space_group_name_H-M   'P 1'
#
loop_
_entity.id
_entity.type
_entity.pdbx_description
1 polymer ?
#
loop_
_entity_poly.entity_id
_entity_poly.type
_entity_poly.pdbx_seq_one_letter_code
_entity_poly.pdbx_strand_id
1 'polypeptide(L)'
;LLKLLEVLKSHEPVTLQEFLTRKVFSYANVPYRIKPYEQLLANPKETVDFDPVQNELIGRRVKAKGSDGKLIWGSDEQIHLINLTEKMLILLLAKISNFVPEAGIWLNTQRPEWNDANNALVGNGAFMVTLYHLRRYLVFCLETFRSLEQSEVSISAEVARLFLALRRVLKCHEPLLAKPIGDRSRRRILDDLGRAGCRYRKKIYAGGFSGRMISVKGKRLLDFFNVALAFADESIKANRRPDGLYHAYNLIKLDRDGEILIRRLYTMLEGQVAVLSSGCLSAEESLGLLMALKRGELFRADQYSYLLYPNRQLPRFIEKNNIPGKEIARSRLLKKMLVDGNSLLVERDVNGRYHFNAAIASVRDLHRIFEKLSLAGHARLVDDEKTTVLEIFERLFDHQSFTGRSGTFFGYEGLGCIYWHMVSKLLLAVQETFFRVLDSGVSQPMLRKLAESYYDIRSGIGDCKSPGEYGAFPMDPYSHTPAQAGARQPGLTGQVKEDILCRMGELGVFVKKGQIHFRPALLKREEFISRPDQFHYYDLNGLSRCLRLQPGSLAFTHCQVPVVYRLGRKNCLRISFNRKPAILCEELCLDAETSQSIFNRAGMVSRIIVTLNGKNDFFHEESSGLYRTQNL
;
A
#
# COMPACT_ATOMS: atom_id res chain seq x y z
N LEU A 1 -9.33 -2.37 -4.62
CA LEU A 1 -10.70 -1.82 -4.64
C LEU A 1 -10.68 -0.30 -4.76
N LEU A 2 -9.94 0.46 -3.90
CA LEU A 2 -9.94 1.92 -3.93
C LEU A 2 -9.63 2.50 -5.33
N LYS A 3 -8.54 2.05 -5.97
CA LYS A 3 -8.19 2.50 -7.33
C LYS A 3 -9.30 2.24 -8.36
N LEU A 4 -9.98 1.09 -8.27
CA LEU A 4 -11.13 0.79 -9.13
C LEU A 4 -12.30 1.76 -8.87
N LEU A 5 -12.57 2.08 -7.62
CA LEU A 5 -13.62 3.02 -7.25
C LEU A 5 -13.29 4.47 -7.66
N GLU A 6 -12.01 4.87 -7.57
CA GLU A 6 -11.53 6.16 -8.08
C GLU A 6 -11.75 6.28 -9.59
N VAL A 7 -11.45 5.21 -10.35
CA VAL A 7 -11.71 5.14 -11.80
C VAL A 7 -13.21 5.21 -12.08
N LEU A 8 -14.03 4.41 -11.37
CA LEU A 8 -15.48 4.42 -11.54
C LEU A 8 -16.06 5.81 -11.23
N LYS A 9 -15.59 6.48 -10.16
CA LYS A 9 -16.01 7.85 -9.81
C LYS A 9 -15.67 8.85 -10.92
N SER A 10 -14.53 8.66 -11.58
CA SER A 10 -14.09 9.55 -12.65
C SER A 10 -14.88 9.36 -13.94
N HIS A 11 -15.16 8.12 -14.34
CA HIS A 11 -15.79 7.78 -15.61
C HIS A 11 -17.30 7.75 -15.52
N GLU A 12 -17.85 7.13 -14.48
CA GLU A 12 -19.29 6.88 -14.31
C GLU A 12 -19.78 7.25 -12.89
N PRO A 13 -19.75 8.53 -12.53
CA PRO A 13 -20.12 8.96 -11.17
C PRO A 13 -21.57 8.63 -10.82
N VAL A 14 -22.49 8.63 -11.78
CA VAL A 14 -23.90 8.28 -11.56
C VAL A 14 -24.04 6.81 -11.17
N THR A 15 -23.40 5.91 -11.91
CA THR A 15 -23.35 4.46 -11.62
C THR A 15 -22.76 4.20 -10.22
N LEU A 16 -21.71 4.93 -9.83
CA LEU A 16 -21.17 4.82 -8.48
C LEU A 16 -22.21 5.20 -7.42
N GLN A 17 -22.95 6.29 -7.62
CA GLN A 17 -24.00 6.74 -6.69
C GLN A 17 -25.16 5.73 -6.59
N GLU A 18 -25.60 5.18 -7.71
CA GLU A 18 -26.62 4.11 -7.73
C GLU A 18 -26.17 2.88 -6.93
N PHE A 19 -24.93 2.46 -7.09
CA PHE A 19 -24.38 1.30 -6.40
C PHE A 19 -24.31 1.48 -4.87
N LEU A 20 -24.25 2.71 -4.36
CA LEU A 20 -24.26 2.95 -2.92
C LEU A 20 -25.53 2.42 -2.23
N THR A 21 -26.65 2.34 -2.95
CA THR A 21 -27.94 1.89 -2.38
C THR A 21 -28.46 0.62 -3.03
N ARG A 22 -28.12 0.35 -4.29
CA ARG A 22 -28.58 -0.81 -5.05
C ARG A 22 -27.87 -2.09 -4.61
N LYS A 23 -28.64 -3.14 -4.31
CA LYS A 23 -28.13 -4.45 -3.88
C LYS A 23 -27.73 -5.29 -5.09
N VAL A 24 -26.46 -5.26 -5.46
CA VAL A 24 -25.87 -6.01 -6.58
C VAL A 24 -24.54 -6.67 -6.25
N PHE A 25 -24.06 -6.55 -5.02
CA PHE A 25 -22.81 -7.12 -4.53
C PHE A 25 -23.10 -8.27 -3.57
N SER A 26 -22.10 -9.13 -3.37
CA SER A 26 -22.15 -10.20 -2.38
C SER A 26 -20.79 -10.37 -1.70
N TYR A 27 -20.71 -11.29 -0.74
CA TYR A 27 -19.48 -11.69 -0.07
C TYR A 27 -19.01 -13.04 -0.61
N ALA A 28 -17.70 -13.22 -0.72
CA ALA A 28 -17.12 -14.52 -0.91
C ALA A 28 -17.22 -15.35 0.37
N ASN A 29 -17.61 -16.59 0.24
CA ASN A 29 -17.58 -17.57 1.31
C ASN A 29 -16.22 -18.30 1.26
N VAL A 30 -15.51 -18.34 2.38
CA VAL A 30 -14.18 -18.94 2.47
C VAL A 30 -14.10 -19.89 3.67
N PRO A 31 -13.38 -21.02 3.54
CA PRO A 31 -13.31 -22.05 4.59
C PRO A 31 -12.26 -21.71 5.65
N TYR A 32 -12.14 -20.45 6.04
CA TYR A 32 -11.19 -20.00 7.04
C TYR A 32 -11.90 -19.19 8.12
N ARG A 33 -11.56 -19.47 9.36
CA ARG A 33 -12.13 -18.78 10.53
C ARG A 33 -11.01 -18.13 11.33
N ILE A 34 -11.13 -16.83 11.58
CA ILE A 34 -10.23 -16.11 12.48
C ILE A 34 -10.60 -16.49 13.91
N LYS A 35 -9.61 -16.91 14.71
CA LYS A 35 -9.79 -17.31 16.12
C LYS A 35 -10.37 -16.17 16.97
N PRO A 36 -10.97 -16.48 18.13
CA PRO A 36 -11.43 -15.48 19.10
C PRO A 36 -10.33 -14.51 19.52
N TYR A 37 -10.71 -13.28 19.87
CA TYR A 37 -9.78 -12.19 20.14
C TYR A 37 -8.76 -12.52 21.25
N GLU A 38 -9.21 -13.17 22.32
CA GLU A 38 -8.35 -13.59 23.45
C GLU A 38 -7.30 -14.62 23.00
N GLN A 39 -7.65 -15.52 22.07
CA GLN A 39 -6.69 -16.46 21.47
C GLN A 39 -5.69 -15.75 20.55
N LEU A 40 -6.13 -14.72 19.81
CA LEU A 40 -5.22 -13.88 19.02
C LEU A 40 -4.18 -13.18 19.91
N LEU A 41 -4.57 -12.73 21.09
CA LEU A 41 -3.66 -12.14 22.07
C LEU A 41 -2.69 -13.15 22.67
N ALA A 42 -3.16 -14.37 22.95
CA ALA A 42 -2.35 -15.43 23.53
C ALA A 42 -1.32 -16.00 22.54
N ASN A 43 -1.70 -16.15 21.27
CA ASN A 43 -0.81 -16.63 20.21
C ASN A 43 -1.10 -15.88 18.90
N PRO A 44 -0.48 -14.70 18.71
CA PRO A 44 -0.76 -13.85 17.55
C PRO A 44 -0.17 -14.38 16.23
N LYS A 45 0.58 -15.48 16.24
CA LYS A 45 1.11 -16.15 15.06
C LYS A 45 0.22 -17.27 14.54
N GLU A 46 -0.72 -17.77 15.34
CA GLU A 46 -1.59 -18.88 15.00
C GLU A 46 -3.06 -18.48 15.12
N THR A 47 -3.53 -17.73 14.13
CA THR A 47 -4.73 -16.88 14.23
C THR A 47 -5.90 -17.36 13.38
N VAL A 48 -5.70 -18.36 12.51
CA VAL A 48 -6.69 -18.82 11.53
C VAL A 48 -6.84 -20.32 11.59
N ASP A 49 -8.08 -20.79 11.69
CA ASP A 49 -8.45 -22.21 11.57
C ASP A 49 -9.03 -22.46 10.18
N PHE A 50 -8.70 -23.61 9.59
CA PHE A 50 -9.35 -24.13 8.40
C PHE A 50 -10.62 -24.89 8.79
N ASP A 51 -11.73 -24.63 8.11
CA ASP A 51 -13.02 -25.28 8.33
C ASP A 51 -13.32 -26.29 7.19
N PRO A 52 -13.05 -27.59 7.39
CA PRO A 52 -13.23 -28.60 6.36
C PRO A 52 -14.71 -28.81 5.98
N VAL A 53 -15.63 -28.64 6.93
CA VAL A 53 -17.08 -28.77 6.69
C VAL A 53 -17.57 -27.67 5.76
N GLN A 54 -17.13 -26.44 6.03
CA GLN A 54 -17.46 -25.30 5.17
C GLN A 54 -16.82 -25.45 3.79
N ASN A 55 -15.60 -25.96 3.69
CA ASN A 55 -14.94 -26.22 2.41
C ASN A 55 -15.72 -27.23 1.56
N GLU A 56 -16.19 -28.31 2.16
CA GLU A 56 -16.98 -29.32 1.46
C GLU A 56 -18.34 -28.75 0.99
N LEU A 57 -19.01 -27.95 1.85
CA LEU A 57 -20.25 -27.26 1.48
C LEU A 57 -20.08 -26.35 0.28
N ILE A 58 -19.00 -25.54 0.28
CA ILE A 58 -18.64 -24.68 -0.86
C ILE A 58 -18.40 -25.52 -2.10
N GLY A 59 -17.66 -26.62 -1.98
CA GLY A 59 -17.39 -27.54 -3.10
C GLY A 59 -18.67 -28.13 -3.71
N ARG A 60 -19.62 -28.57 -2.89
CA ARG A 60 -20.93 -29.08 -3.33
C ARG A 60 -21.72 -27.97 -4.05
N ARG A 61 -21.78 -26.76 -3.51
CA ARG A 61 -22.44 -25.62 -4.13
C ARG A 61 -21.83 -25.23 -5.48
N VAL A 62 -20.49 -25.25 -5.56
CA VAL A 62 -19.78 -24.95 -6.82
C VAL A 62 -20.13 -25.99 -7.90
N LYS A 63 -20.24 -27.27 -7.55
CA LYS A 63 -20.67 -28.32 -8.51
C LYS A 63 -22.10 -28.09 -9.00
N ALA A 64 -23.00 -27.62 -8.15
CA ALA A 64 -24.42 -27.43 -8.46
C ALA A 64 -24.73 -26.07 -9.13
N LYS A 65 -24.03 -25.00 -8.77
CA LYS A 65 -24.36 -23.61 -9.12
C LYS A 65 -23.22 -22.85 -9.84
N GLY A 66 -22.13 -23.56 -10.21
CA GLY A 66 -20.97 -22.90 -10.80
C GLY A 66 -20.24 -21.98 -9.81
N SER A 67 -19.62 -20.91 -10.32
CA SER A 67 -18.84 -19.96 -9.52
C SER A 67 -19.62 -19.29 -8.39
N ASP A 68 -20.94 -19.14 -8.53
CA ASP A 68 -21.82 -18.54 -7.53
C ASP A 68 -21.90 -19.37 -6.23
N GLY A 69 -21.57 -20.66 -6.31
CA GLY A 69 -21.40 -21.51 -5.12
C GLY A 69 -20.33 -21.04 -4.12
N LYS A 70 -19.41 -20.16 -4.55
CA LYS A 70 -18.39 -19.53 -3.69
C LYS A 70 -18.88 -18.28 -2.96
N LEU A 71 -20.12 -17.85 -3.19
CA LEU A 71 -20.70 -16.68 -2.53
C LEU A 71 -21.41 -17.08 -1.22
N ILE A 72 -21.75 -16.08 -0.40
CA ILE A 72 -22.56 -16.31 0.80
C ILE A 72 -24.02 -16.42 0.37
N TRP A 73 -24.69 -17.48 0.82
CA TRP A 73 -26.10 -17.77 0.61
C TRP A 73 -26.90 -17.53 1.89
N GLY A 74 -28.10 -16.98 1.75
CA GLY A 74 -29.05 -16.86 2.84
C GLY A 74 -29.73 -18.19 3.19
N SER A 75 -30.55 -18.17 4.23
CA SER A 75 -31.39 -19.32 4.64
C SER A 75 -32.51 -19.63 3.65
N ASP A 76 -32.83 -18.69 2.77
CA ASP A 76 -33.80 -18.78 1.68
C ASP A 76 -33.21 -19.39 0.39
N GLU A 77 -32.02 -19.93 0.45
CA GLU A 77 -31.26 -20.47 -0.68
C GLU A 77 -31.01 -19.47 -1.83
N GLN A 78 -31.04 -18.16 -1.51
CA GLN A 78 -30.65 -17.09 -2.41
C GLN A 78 -29.29 -16.52 -2.04
N ILE A 79 -28.59 -15.93 -3.01
CA ILE A 79 -27.33 -15.21 -2.74
C ILE A 79 -27.66 -13.98 -1.87
N HIS A 80 -26.91 -13.83 -0.77
CA HIS A 80 -27.04 -12.66 0.09
C HIS A 80 -26.50 -11.41 -0.63
N LEU A 81 -27.41 -10.61 -1.19
CA LEU A 81 -27.08 -9.39 -1.92
C LEU A 81 -27.04 -8.17 -1.02
N ILE A 82 -26.01 -7.37 -1.20
CA ILE A 82 -25.74 -6.12 -0.47
C ILE A 82 -25.45 -4.98 -1.45
N ASN A 83 -25.47 -3.76 -0.96
CA ASN A 83 -25.08 -2.58 -1.71
C ASN A 83 -23.56 -2.28 -1.56
N LEU A 84 -23.06 -1.34 -2.37
CA LEU A 84 -21.66 -0.93 -2.31
C LEU A 84 -21.30 -0.26 -0.99
N THR A 85 -22.22 0.47 -0.36
CA THR A 85 -22.03 1.07 0.97
C THR A 85 -21.63 0.02 1.99
N GLU A 86 -22.36 -1.09 2.07
CA GLU A 86 -22.04 -2.19 2.99
C GLU A 86 -20.72 -2.85 2.61
N LYS A 87 -20.48 -3.09 1.31
CA LYS A 87 -19.24 -3.68 0.81
C LYS A 87 -18.02 -2.84 1.14
N MET A 88 -18.10 -1.54 1.02
CA MET A 88 -17.04 -0.60 1.38
C MET A 88 -16.84 -0.51 2.90
N LEU A 89 -17.96 -0.45 3.62
CA LEU A 89 -17.94 -0.30 5.08
C LEU A 89 -17.30 -1.50 5.77
N ILE A 90 -17.63 -2.73 5.38
CA ILE A 90 -17.09 -3.92 6.06
C ILE A 90 -15.56 -4.06 5.91
N LEU A 91 -15.01 -3.65 4.76
CA LEU A 91 -13.55 -3.64 4.55
C LEU A 91 -12.86 -2.66 5.52
N LEU A 92 -13.44 -1.48 5.70
CA LEU A 92 -12.98 -0.47 6.64
C LEU A 92 -13.09 -0.98 8.09
N LEU A 93 -14.26 -1.51 8.47
CA LEU A 93 -14.52 -2.02 9.82
C LEU A 93 -13.58 -3.17 10.19
N ALA A 94 -13.28 -4.06 9.24
CA ALA A 94 -12.33 -5.16 9.45
C ALA A 94 -10.91 -4.64 9.77
N LYS A 95 -10.45 -3.58 9.08
CA LYS A 95 -9.14 -2.97 9.37
C LYS A 95 -9.15 -2.20 10.69
N ILE A 96 -10.18 -1.39 10.94
CA ILE A 96 -10.30 -0.63 12.19
C ILE A 96 -10.43 -1.56 13.41
N SER A 97 -11.02 -2.74 13.29
CA SER A 97 -11.04 -3.74 14.38
C SER A 97 -9.65 -4.19 14.84
N ASN A 98 -8.60 -3.92 14.06
CA ASN A 98 -7.21 -4.25 14.33
C ASN A 98 -6.32 -3.00 14.42
N PHE A 99 -6.92 -1.82 14.59
CA PHE A 99 -6.19 -0.57 14.67
C PHE A 99 -5.53 -0.42 16.04
N VAL A 100 -4.23 -0.11 16.02
CA VAL A 100 -3.43 0.23 17.20
C VAL A 100 -2.98 1.70 17.05
N PRO A 101 -3.48 2.61 17.88
CA PRO A 101 -3.09 4.01 17.80
C PRO A 101 -1.56 4.19 17.81
N GLU A 102 -1.06 5.09 17.00
CA GLU A 102 0.35 5.43 16.80
C GLU A 102 1.23 4.28 16.27
N ALA A 103 0.70 3.05 16.15
CA ALA A 103 1.44 1.90 15.63
C ALA A 103 1.01 1.51 14.21
N GLY A 104 -0.28 1.65 13.87
CA GLY A 104 -0.84 1.24 12.58
C GLY A 104 -1.90 0.14 12.70
N ILE A 105 -2.03 -0.69 11.68
CA ILE A 105 -2.96 -1.83 11.67
C ILE A 105 -2.22 -3.10 12.07
N TRP A 106 -2.66 -3.73 13.16
CA TRP A 106 -2.08 -4.98 13.64
C TRP A 106 -2.32 -6.11 12.64
N LEU A 107 -1.26 -6.74 12.20
CA LEU A 107 -1.31 -7.91 11.34
C LEU A 107 -1.45 -9.17 12.20
N ASN A 108 -2.68 -9.61 12.38
CA ASN A 108 -3.03 -10.76 13.19
C ASN A 108 -3.64 -11.92 12.39
N THR A 109 -3.53 -11.91 11.08
CA THR A 109 -4.02 -12.99 10.21
C THR A 109 -2.88 -13.51 9.36
N GLN A 110 -2.56 -14.80 9.55
CA GLN A 110 -1.58 -15.50 8.74
C GLN A 110 -2.22 -15.92 7.42
N ARG A 111 -1.84 -15.25 6.33
CA ARG A 111 -2.22 -15.54 4.95
C ARG A 111 -1.00 -15.39 4.08
N PRO A 112 -0.86 -16.19 3.02
CA PRO A 112 0.08 -15.87 1.96
C PRO A 112 -0.26 -14.49 1.41
N GLU A 113 0.62 -13.53 1.63
CA GLU A 113 0.53 -12.18 1.09
C GLU A 113 1.63 -12.00 0.05
N TRP A 114 1.37 -11.16 -0.92
CA TRP A 114 2.37 -10.86 -1.94
C TRP A 114 3.55 -10.04 -1.38
N ASN A 115 3.30 -9.26 -0.33
CA ASN A 115 4.32 -8.49 0.37
C ASN A 115 4.98 -9.36 1.45
N ASP A 116 6.30 -9.56 1.34
CA ASP A 116 7.06 -10.40 2.24
C ASP A 116 7.16 -9.85 3.66
N ALA A 117 7.13 -8.52 3.83
CA ALA A 117 7.05 -7.91 5.14
C ALA A 117 5.78 -8.35 5.90
N ASN A 118 4.66 -8.56 5.20
CA ASN A 118 3.44 -9.08 5.80
C ASN A 118 3.65 -10.49 6.39
N ASN A 119 4.35 -11.34 5.66
CA ASN A 119 4.61 -12.71 6.10
C ASN A 119 5.61 -12.76 7.27
N ALA A 120 6.63 -11.91 7.24
CA ALA A 120 7.67 -11.85 8.26
C ALA A 120 7.15 -11.28 9.59
N LEU A 121 6.28 -10.27 9.54
CA LEU A 121 5.81 -9.51 10.69
C LEU A 121 4.49 -9.99 11.28
N VAL A 122 3.87 -11.05 10.72
CA VAL A 122 2.62 -11.61 11.24
C VAL A 122 2.70 -11.83 12.75
N GLY A 123 1.69 -11.37 13.45
CA GLY A 123 1.52 -11.48 14.88
C GLY A 123 2.16 -10.35 15.69
N ASN A 124 3.35 -9.91 15.32
CA ASN A 124 4.07 -8.86 16.04
C ASN A 124 4.06 -7.50 15.32
N GLY A 125 3.70 -7.47 14.05
CA GLY A 125 3.73 -6.26 13.23
C GLY A 125 2.47 -5.43 13.31
N ALA A 126 2.64 -4.11 13.30
CA ALA A 126 1.59 -3.14 13.05
C ALA A 126 2.00 -2.26 11.86
N PHE A 127 1.12 -2.13 10.88
CA PHE A 127 1.45 -1.63 9.55
C PHE A 127 0.97 -0.22 9.33
N MET A 128 1.92 0.70 9.24
CA MET A 128 1.65 2.07 8.84
C MET A 128 1.29 2.15 7.36
N VAL A 129 1.91 1.33 6.50
CA VAL A 129 1.57 1.27 5.07
C VAL A 129 0.07 1.04 4.85
N THR A 130 -0.51 0.09 5.59
CA THR A 130 -1.96 -0.16 5.53
C THR A 130 -2.76 1.05 6.05
N LEU A 131 -2.29 1.72 7.10
CA LEU A 131 -2.95 2.89 7.65
C LEU A 131 -2.90 4.09 6.69
N TYR A 132 -1.78 4.32 6.00
CA TYR A 132 -1.68 5.36 4.96
C TYR A 132 -2.71 5.15 3.85
N HIS A 133 -2.85 3.94 3.34
CA HIS A 133 -3.87 3.63 2.34
C HIS A 133 -5.29 3.68 2.91
N LEU A 134 -5.49 3.31 4.17
CA LEU A 134 -6.78 3.42 4.87
C LEU A 134 -7.19 4.90 5.00
N ARG A 135 -6.25 5.79 5.29
CA ARG A 135 -6.48 7.24 5.31
C ARG A 135 -7.01 7.74 3.96
N ARG A 136 -6.35 7.38 2.84
CA ARG A 136 -6.83 7.71 1.49
C ARG A 136 -8.23 7.17 1.23
N TYR A 137 -8.50 5.95 1.69
CA TYR A 137 -9.81 5.33 1.58
C TYR A 137 -10.88 6.08 2.38
N LEU A 138 -10.56 6.54 3.58
CA LEU A 138 -11.47 7.35 4.41
C LEU A 138 -11.81 8.70 3.75
N VAL A 139 -10.83 9.37 3.17
CA VAL A 139 -11.07 10.61 2.40
C VAL A 139 -11.98 10.35 1.21
N PHE A 140 -11.73 9.28 0.45
CA PHE A 140 -12.59 8.87 -0.65
C PHE A 140 -14.02 8.57 -0.18
N CYS A 141 -14.18 7.89 0.97
CA CYS A 141 -15.50 7.66 1.57
C CYS A 141 -16.19 8.97 1.94
N LEU A 142 -15.51 9.89 2.62
CA LEU A 142 -16.06 11.19 2.98
C LEU A 142 -16.59 11.96 1.76
N GLU A 143 -15.84 12.00 0.68
CA GLU A 143 -16.25 12.66 -0.55
C GLU A 143 -17.44 11.98 -1.23
N THR A 144 -17.40 10.63 -1.27
CA THR A 144 -18.40 9.85 -2.00
C THR A 144 -19.74 9.81 -1.26
N PHE A 145 -19.70 9.74 0.07
CA PHE A 145 -20.91 9.62 0.90
C PHE A 145 -21.56 10.96 1.28
N ARG A 146 -20.99 12.09 0.89
CA ARG A 146 -21.63 13.42 1.09
C ARG A 146 -23.02 13.50 0.46
N SER A 147 -23.22 12.87 -0.69
CA SER A 147 -24.51 12.79 -1.35
C SER A 147 -25.60 12.07 -0.53
N LEU A 148 -25.18 11.24 0.43
CA LEU A 148 -26.07 10.47 1.29
C LEU A 148 -26.27 11.10 2.67
N GLU A 149 -25.72 12.29 2.95
CA GLU A 149 -25.73 12.88 4.30
C GLU A 149 -27.13 12.97 4.90
N GLN A 150 -28.11 13.39 4.11
CA GLN A 150 -29.50 13.55 4.52
C GLN A 150 -30.36 12.30 4.27
N SER A 151 -29.75 11.23 3.74
CA SER A 151 -30.42 9.99 3.36
C SER A 151 -30.14 8.88 4.35
N GLU A 152 -30.87 7.78 4.20
CA GLU A 152 -30.64 6.55 4.93
C GLU A 152 -30.24 5.42 3.97
N VAL A 153 -29.33 4.57 4.40
CA VAL A 153 -28.88 3.42 3.62
C VAL A 153 -29.16 2.14 4.41
N SER A 154 -29.81 1.20 3.75
CA SER A 154 -30.12 -0.11 4.32
C SER A 154 -28.92 -1.03 4.21
N ILE A 155 -28.41 -1.55 5.33
CA ILE A 155 -27.31 -2.51 5.41
C ILE A 155 -27.67 -3.69 6.32
N SER A 156 -26.93 -4.80 6.20
CA SER A 156 -27.16 -6.00 7.03
C SER A 156 -27.04 -5.67 8.52
N ALA A 157 -27.95 -6.22 9.31
CA ALA A 157 -28.04 -5.95 10.76
C ALA A 157 -26.72 -6.29 11.50
N GLU A 158 -26.02 -7.30 11.06
CA GLU A 158 -24.74 -7.73 11.61
C GLU A 158 -23.65 -6.67 11.39
N VAL A 159 -23.59 -6.14 10.16
CA VAL A 159 -22.63 -5.07 9.79
C VAL A 159 -23.00 -3.76 10.49
N ALA A 160 -24.28 -3.41 10.56
CA ALA A 160 -24.75 -2.22 11.27
C ALA A 160 -24.37 -2.24 12.76
N ARG A 161 -24.49 -3.39 13.43
CA ARG A 161 -24.08 -3.54 14.84
C ARG A 161 -22.57 -3.38 15.02
N LEU A 162 -21.77 -3.96 14.14
CA LEU A 162 -20.30 -3.77 14.16
C LEU A 162 -19.94 -2.29 13.96
N PHE A 163 -20.52 -1.65 12.94
CA PHE A 163 -20.34 -0.23 12.66
C PHE A 163 -20.62 0.65 13.88
N LEU A 164 -21.80 0.47 14.50
CA LEU A 164 -22.19 1.25 15.68
C LEU A 164 -21.30 1.00 16.87
N ALA A 165 -20.82 -0.23 17.05
CA ALA A 165 -19.89 -0.57 18.13
C ALA A 165 -18.53 0.11 17.93
N LEU A 166 -17.91 0.01 16.75
CA LEU A 166 -16.62 0.64 16.45
C LEU A 166 -16.71 2.17 16.49
N ARG A 167 -17.79 2.74 15.96
CA ARG A 167 -18.04 4.19 16.06
C ARG A 167 -18.08 4.65 17.53
N ARG A 168 -18.79 3.90 18.38
CA ARG A 168 -18.86 4.22 19.83
C ARG A 168 -17.48 4.18 20.48
N VAL A 169 -16.68 3.16 20.18
CA VAL A 169 -15.32 3.05 20.72
C VAL A 169 -14.46 4.25 20.30
N LEU A 170 -14.41 4.56 18.99
CA LEU A 170 -13.60 5.69 18.53
C LEU A 170 -14.08 7.03 19.14
N LYS A 171 -15.39 7.28 19.18
CA LYS A 171 -15.94 8.50 19.81
C LYS A 171 -15.64 8.60 21.31
N CYS A 172 -15.68 7.50 22.04
CA CYS A 172 -15.34 7.47 23.46
C CYS A 172 -13.87 7.84 23.71
N HIS A 173 -12.98 7.45 22.81
CA HIS A 173 -11.55 7.67 22.92
C HIS A 173 -11.04 8.91 22.15
N GLU A 174 -11.89 9.61 21.39
CA GLU A 174 -11.54 10.80 20.60
C GLU A 174 -10.82 11.90 21.43
N PRO A 175 -11.20 12.18 22.71
CA PRO A 175 -10.48 13.15 23.54
C PRO A 175 -9.00 12.82 23.79
N LEU A 176 -8.59 11.56 23.63
CA LEU A 176 -7.19 11.16 23.78
C LEU A 176 -6.29 11.66 22.63
N LEU A 177 -6.86 12.07 21.49
CA LEU A 177 -6.11 12.62 20.37
C LEU A 177 -5.44 13.98 20.64
N ALA A 178 -5.83 14.66 21.73
CA ALA A 178 -5.24 15.93 22.13
C ALA A 178 -3.78 15.82 22.63
N LYS A 179 -3.27 14.60 22.87
CA LYS A 179 -1.92 14.32 23.38
C LYS A 179 -1.46 12.92 22.93
N PRO A 180 -0.15 12.62 23.02
CA PRO A 180 0.35 11.27 22.74
C PRO A 180 -0.40 10.20 23.55
N ILE A 181 -0.75 9.09 22.91
CA ILE A 181 -1.54 8.03 23.52
C ILE A 181 -0.62 7.08 24.27
N GLY A 182 -0.81 6.94 25.59
CA GLY A 182 -0.01 6.06 26.43
C GLY A 182 -0.31 4.57 26.18
N ASP A 183 0.63 3.70 26.56
CA ASP A 183 0.63 2.25 26.28
C ASP A 183 -0.62 1.51 26.79
N ARG A 184 -1.11 1.86 27.97
CA ARG A 184 -2.37 1.31 28.52
C ARG A 184 -3.61 1.76 27.76
N SER A 185 -3.65 3.03 27.37
CA SER A 185 -4.77 3.57 26.57
C SER A 185 -4.79 2.95 25.19
N ARG A 186 -3.63 2.78 24.57
CA ARG A 186 -3.45 2.08 23.28
C ARG A 186 -3.97 0.65 23.37
N ARG A 187 -3.62 -0.08 24.43
CA ARG A 187 -4.12 -1.44 24.66
C ARG A 187 -5.64 -1.47 24.84
N ARG A 188 -6.20 -0.56 25.62
CA ARG A 188 -7.65 -0.49 25.83
C ARG A 188 -8.41 -0.25 24.54
N ILE A 189 -7.93 0.67 23.69
CA ILE A 189 -8.54 0.95 22.39
C ILE A 189 -8.51 -0.31 21.50
N LEU A 190 -7.37 -0.99 21.40
CA LEU A 190 -7.27 -2.23 20.63
C LEU A 190 -8.22 -3.31 21.18
N ASP A 191 -8.29 -3.49 22.49
CA ASP A 191 -9.15 -4.49 23.14
C ASP A 191 -10.63 -4.22 22.82
N ASP A 192 -11.08 -2.96 22.92
CA ASP A 192 -12.46 -2.58 22.66
C ASP A 192 -12.83 -2.79 21.18
N LEU A 193 -11.94 -2.39 20.26
CA LEU A 193 -12.11 -2.60 18.81
C LEU A 193 -12.06 -4.08 18.44
N GLY A 194 -11.07 -4.82 18.95
CA GLY A 194 -10.85 -6.23 18.66
C GLY A 194 -12.00 -7.11 19.17
N ARG A 195 -12.51 -6.85 20.37
CA ARG A 195 -13.68 -7.53 20.92
C ARG A 195 -14.95 -7.24 20.13
N ALA A 196 -15.13 -6.00 19.63
CA ALA A 196 -16.26 -5.68 18.75
C ALA A 196 -16.20 -6.49 17.44
N GLY A 197 -15.02 -6.54 16.79
CA GLY A 197 -14.78 -7.36 15.61
C GLY A 197 -14.98 -8.86 15.87
N CYS A 198 -14.54 -9.35 17.04
CA CYS A 198 -14.73 -10.75 17.47
C CYS A 198 -16.22 -11.09 17.61
N ARG A 199 -17.02 -10.25 18.27
CA ARG A 199 -18.49 -10.46 18.39
C ARG A 199 -19.17 -10.56 17.02
N TYR A 200 -18.79 -9.72 16.08
CA TYR A 200 -19.29 -9.79 14.72
C TYR A 200 -18.94 -11.14 14.05
N ARG A 201 -17.64 -11.53 14.06
CA ARG A 201 -17.21 -12.80 13.46
C ARG A 201 -17.89 -14.00 14.11
N LYS A 202 -17.97 -14.02 15.44
CA LYS A 202 -18.68 -15.10 16.16
C LYS A 202 -20.13 -15.25 15.69
N LYS A 203 -20.84 -14.14 15.48
CA LYS A 203 -22.23 -14.16 14.97
C LYS A 203 -22.30 -14.71 13.54
N ILE A 204 -21.41 -14.24 12.65
CA ILE A 204 -21.38 -14.70 11.27
C ILE A 204 -20.99 -16.18 11.16
N TYR A 205 -20.01 -16.63 11.93
CA TYR A 205 -19.55 -18.04 11.91
C TYR A 205 -20.59 -19.01 12.47
N ALA A 206 -21.42 -18.58 13.42
CA ALA A 206 -22.45 -19.41 14.03
C ALA A 206 -23.72 -19.55 13.19
N GLY A 207 -24.14 -18.51 12.46
CA GLY A 207 -25.45 -18.52 11.80
C GLY A 207 -25.54 -17.73 10.51
N GLY A 208 -24.41 -17.25 9.96
CA GLY A 208 -24.40 -16.42 8.76
C GLY A 208 -25.09 -15.05 8.95
N PHE A 209 -25.52 -14.48 7.84
CA PHE A 209 -26.35 -13.29 7.84
C PHE A 209 -27.82 -13.68 8.07
N SER A 210 -28.49 -12.94 8.94
CA SER A 210 -29.90 -13.18 9.28
C SER A 210 -30.90 -12.71 8.21
N GLY A 211 -30.44 -12.09 7.15
CA GLY A 211 -31.30 -11.43 6.15
C GLY A 211 -31.92 -10.11 6.62
N ARG A 212 -31.88 -9.80 7.92
CA ARG A 212 -32.41 -8.57 8.48
C ARG A 212 -31.56 -7.37 8.08
N MET A 213 -32.22 -6.32 7.59
CA MET A 213 -31.60 -5.04 7.23
C MET A 213 -31.88 -3.97 8.28
N ILE A 214 -30.95 -3.06 8.47
CA ILE A 214 -31.07 -1.88 9.34
C ILE A 214 -30.76 -0.65 8.52
N SER A 215 -31.62 0.38 8.64
CA SER A 215 -31.40 1.68 8.03
C SER A 215 -30.41 2.49 8.86
N VAL A 216 -29.38 3.02 8.20
CA VAL A 216 -28.32 3.84 8.81
C VAL A 216 -28.32 5.22 8.16
N LYS A 217 -28.40 6.28 8.98
CA LYS A 217 -28.33 7.67 8.50
C LYS A 217 -26.95 7.97 7.93
N GLY A 218 -26.88 8.58 6.74
CA GLY A 218 -25.64 8.98 6.08
C GLY A 218 -24.77 9.88 6.97
N LYS A 219 -25.37 10.81 7.72
CA LYS A 219 -24.66 11.63 8.71
C LYS A 219 -23.86 10.80 9.73
N ARG A 220 -24.37 9.62 10.16
CA ARG A 220 -23.63 8.73 11.09
C ARG A 220 -22.43 8.05 10.42
N LEU A 221 -22.53 7.77 9.11
CA LEU A 221 -21.41 7.24 8.33
C LEU A 221 -20.30 8.30 8.21
N LEU A 222 -20.66 9.52 7.85
CA LEU A 222 -19.72 10.64 7.73
C LEU A 222 -19.03 10.95 9.06
N ASP A 223 -19.77 10.98 10.18
CA ASP A 223 -19.23 11.18 11.51
C ASP A 223 -18.23 10.07 11.91
N PHE A 224 -18.50 8.81 11.55
CA PHE A 224 -17.58 7.71 11.76
C PHE A 224 -16.30 7.86 10.92
N PHE A 225 -16.44 8.22 9.64
CA PHE A 225 -15.28 8.42 8.77
C PHE A 225 -14.39 9.56 9.27
N ASN A 226 -14.99 10.66 9.75
CA ASN A 226 -14.25 11.80 10.32
C ASN A 226 -13.46 11.40 11.58
N VAL A 227 -14.07 10.70 12.53
CA VAL A 227 -13.35 10.28 13.74
C VAL A 227 -12.27 9.26 13.42
N ALA A 228 -12.51 8.31 12.50
CA ALA A 228 -11.52 7.35 12.06
C ALA A 228 -10.35 8.03 11.33
N LEU A 229 -10.62 9.06 10.53
CA LEU A 229 -9.61 9.88 9.86
C LEU A 229 -8.75 10.63 10.88
N ALA A 230 -9.35 11.22 11.91
CA ALA A 230 -8.60 11.91 12.97
C ALA A 230 -7.61 10.96 13.68
N PHE A 231 -8.03 9.74 14.03
CA PHE A 231 -7.13 8.72 14.60
C PHE A 231 -6.02 8.30 13.62
N ALA A 232 -6.33 8.20 12.33
CA ALA A 232 -5.34 7.88 11.32
C ALA A 232 -4.31 9.01 11.18
N ASP A 233 -4.75 10.27 11.08
CA ASP A 233 -3.88 11.44 10.90
C ASP A 233 -2.95 11.64 12.10
N GLU A 234 -3.44 11.51 13.34
CA GLU A 234 -2.59 11.58 14.54
C GLU A 234 -1.57 10.42 14.58
N SER A 235 -1.98 9.21 14.20
CA SER A 235 -1.03 8.08 14.11
C SER A 235 0.03 8.30 13.03
N ILE A 236 -0.32 8.94 11.92
CA ILE A 236 0.63 9.30 10.86
C ILE A 236 1.65 10.31 11.37
N LYS A 237 1.20 11.37 12.06
CA LYS A 237 2.09 12.36 12.68
C LYS A 237 3.07 11.71 13.67
N ALA A 238 2.59 10.82 14.53
CA ALA A 238 3.40 10.09 15.50
C ALA A 238 4.45 9.16 14.84
N ASN A 239 4.31 8.85 13.55
CA ASN A 239 5.25 8.01 12.79
C ASN A 239 6.21 8.81 11.90
N ARG A 240 6.22 10.14 11.98
CA ARG A 240 7.24 10.97 11.37
C ARG A 240 8.56 10.82 12.12
N ARG A 241 9.63 10.60 11.38
CA ARG A 241 11.01 10.43 11.89
C ARG A 241 11.71 11.78 12.01
N PRO A 242 12.78 11.87 12.82
CA PRO A 242 13.58 13.10 12.91
C PRO A 242 14.25 13.50 11.58
N ASP A 243 14.52 12.53 10.68
CA ASP A 243 15.09 12.78 9.35
C ASP A 243 14.05 13.27 8.33
N GLY A 244 12.80 13.46 8.74
CA GLY A 244 11.71 13.91 7.88
C GLY A 244 11.01 12.80 7.08
N LEU A 245 11.47 11.56 7.18
CA LEU A 245 10.85 10.39 6.61
C LEU A 245 9.78 9.79 7.54
N TYR A 246 9.13 8.70 7.13
CA TYR A 246 8.05 8.06 7.87
C TYR A 246 8.31 6.55 8.06
N HIS A 247 7.85 6.01 9.19
CA HIS A 247 7.91 4.57 9.44
C HIS A 247 6.90 3.82 8.55
N ALA A 248 7.35 2.70 7.96
CA ALA A 248 6.50 1.80 7.18
C ALA A 248 5.81 0.76 8.06
N TYR A 249 6.55 0.21 9.00
CA TYR A 249 6.15 -0.88 9.89
C TYR A 249 6.67 -0.63 11.29
N ASN A 250 5.87 -1.06 12.27
CA ASN A 250 6.22 -1.08 13.67
C ASN A 250 6.07 -2.51 14.22
N LEU A 251 6.81 -2.82 15.27
CA LEU A 251 6.55 -4.00 16.09
C LEU A 251 5.75 -3.58 17.32
N ILE A 252 4.80 -4.40 17.71
CA ILE A 252 4.06 -4.25 18.94
C ILE A 252 4.38 -5.41 19.88
N LYS A 253 4.63 -5.11 21.15
CA LYS A 253 4.71 -6.08 22.21
C LYS A 253 3.48 -5.94 23.09
N LEU A 254 2.67 -6.99 23.12
CA LEU A 254 1.50 -7.09 23.99
C LEU A 254 2.00 -7.55 25.36
N ASP A 255 2.01 -6.67 26.36
CA ASP A 255 2.45 -7.01 27.70
C ASP A 255 1.33 -7.65 28.51
N ARG A 256 1.72 -8.44 29.53
CA ARG A 256 0.79 -9.05 30.51
C ARG A 256 0.14 -8.00 31.40
N ASP A 257 0.80 -6.86 31.61
CA ASP A 257 0.32 -5.74 32.42
C ASP A 257 -0.74 -4.87 31.72
N GLY A 258 -1.24 -5.31 30.57
CA GLY A 258 -2.28 -4.61 29.81
C GLY A 258 -1.75 -3.40 29.04
N GLU A 259 -0.53 -3.45 28.55
CA GLU A 259 0.13 -2.41 27.79
C GLU A 259 0.44 -2.86 26.35
N ILE A 260 0.62 -1.90 25.44
CA ILE A 260 1.19 -2.11 24.10
C ILE A 260 2.40 -1.21 23.94
N LEU A 261 3.57 -1.84 23.93
CA LEU A 261 4.82 -1.17 23.62
C LEU A 261 5.05 -1.17 22.11
N ILE A 262 5.46 -0.01 21.55
CA ILE A 262 5.78 0.13 20.14
C ILE A 262 7.31 0.19 19.98
N ARG A 263 7.85 -0.69 19.14
CA ARG A 263 9.21 -0.60 18.61
C ARG A 263 9.16 -0.26 17.13
N ARG A 264 9.68 0.90 16.77
CA ARG A 264 9.71 1.36 15.39
C ARG A 264 10.81 0.66 14.62
N LEU A 265 10.50 0.20 13.41
CA LEU A 265 11.48 -0.42 12.54
C LEU A 265 12.26 0.63 11.74
N TYR A 266 13.33 0.19 11.08
CA TYR A 266 14.16 1.02 10.22
C TYR A 266 13.38 1.57 9.02
N THR A 267 13.96 2.54 8.33
CA THR A 267 13.37 3.21 7.17
C THR A 267 13.19 2.25 6.00
N MET A 268 12.11 2.40 5.27
CA MET A 268 11.81 1.66 4.03
C MET A 268 11.19 2.60 3.01
N LEU A 269 11.48 2.36 1.73
CA LEU A 269 10.90 3.12 0.61
C LEU A 269 9.37 3.00 0.58
N GLU A 270 8.85 1.82 0.89
CA GLU A 270 7.41 1.56 0.88
C GLU A 270 6.62 2.52 1.79
N GLY A 271 7.16 2.88 2.96
CA GLY A 271 6.55 3.85 3.85
C GLY A 271 6.44 5.24 3.23
N GLN A 272 7.48 5.67 2.51
CA GLN A 272 7.53 6.98 1.86
C GLN A 272 6.54 7.06 0.69
N VAL A 273 6.47 6.01 -0.11
CA VAL A 273 5.50 5.88 -1.20
C VAL A 273 4.07 5.93 -0.66
N ALA A 274 3.80 5.17 0.40
CA ALA A 274 2.46 5.06 0.97
C ALA A 274 1.98 6.37 1.63
N VAL A 275 2.86 7.09 2.34
CA VAL A 275 2.51 8.37 2.95
C VAL A 275 2.26 9.46 1.91
N LEU A 276 3.04 9.53 0.83
CA LEU A 276 2.78 10.43 -0.31
C LEU A 276 1.41 10.12 -0.95
N SER A 277 1.14 8.84 -1.24
CA SER A 277 -0.12 8.39 -1.83
C SER A 277 -1.33 8.60 -0.90
N SER A 278 -1.12 8.72 0.41
CA SER A 278 -2.21 8.94 1.39
C SER A 278 -2.87 10.30 1.23
N GLY A 279 -2.14 11.29 0.68
CA GLY A 279 -2.60 12.67 0.53
C GLY A 279 -2.67 13.45 1.84
N CYS A 280 -1.99 13.01 2.91
CA CYS A 280 -1.98 13.72 4.19
C CYS A 280 -0.95 14.85 4.25
N LEU A 281 0.08 14.79 3.41
CA LEU A 281 1.18 15.76 3.41
C LEU A 281 0.82 17.03 2.63
N SER A 282 1.22 18.18 3.13
CA SER A 282 1.21 19.44 2.38
C SER A 282 2.21 19.40 1.22
N ALA A 283 2.20 20.42 0.37
CA ALA A 283 3.17 20.55 -0.72
C ALA A 283 4.61 20.63 -0.17
N GLU A 284 4.81 21.45 0.88
CA GLU A 284 6.10 21.66 1.54
C GLU A 284 6.59 20.38 2.22
N GLU A 285 5.70 19.68 2.94
CA GLU A 285 6.03 18.42 3.61
C GLU A 285 6.38 17.33 2.58
N SER A 286 5.66 17.26 1.46
CA SER A 286 5.94 16.32 0.38
C SER A 286 7.30 16.59 -0.26
N LEU A 287 7.63 17.85 -0.55
CA LEU A 287 8.93 18.22 -1.08
C LEU A 287 10.05 17.96 -0.06
N GLY A 288 9.82 18.29 1.23
CA GLY A 288 10.75 18.01 2.31
C GLY A 288 11.08 16.52 2.43
N LEU A 289 10.05 15.65 2.31
CA LEU A 289 10.22 14.19 2.29
C LEU A 289 11.06 13.73 1.09
N LEU A 290 10.81 14.24 -0.11
CA LEU A 290 11.57 13.88 -1.32
C LEU A 290 13.04 14.31 -1.21
N MET A 291 13.30 15.49 -0.66
CA MET A 291 14.66 15.96 -0.38
C MET A 291 15.37 15.09 0.67
N ALA A 292 14.68 14.71 1.74
CA ALA A 292 15.21 13.80 2.77
C ALA A 292 15.50 12.42 2.20
N LEU A 293 14.63 11.91 1.34
CA LEU A 293 14.80 10.63 0.65
C LEU A 293 16.06 10.63 -0.25
N LYS A 294 16.27 11.70 -1.01
CA LYS A 294 17.44 11.88 -1.90
C LYS A 294 18.77 11.96 -1.14
N ARG A 295 18.75 12.53 0.07
CA ARG A 295 19.96 12.70 0.92
C ARG A 295 20.19 11.52 1.87
N GLY A 296 19.20 10.64 2.02
CA GLY A 296 19.20 9.57 3.00
C GLY A 296 19.79 8.26 2.50
N GLU A 297 19.82 7.28 3.39
CA GLU A 297 20.38 5.93 3.17
C GLU A 297 19.65 5.12 2.09
N LEU A 298 18.45 5.55 1.69
CA LEU A 298 17.69 4.89 0.65
C LEU A 298 18.10 5.30 -0.77
N PHE A 299 18.84 6.39 -0.94
CA PHE A 299 19.33 6.78 -2.25
C PHE A 299 20.61 6.01 -2.60
N ARG A 300 20.60 5.38 -3.77
CA ARG A 300 21.72 4.62 -4.31
C ARG A 300 22.33 5.37 -5.50
N ALA A 301 23.46 6.03 -5.25
CA ALA A 301 24.09 6.97 -6.20
C ALA A 301 24.59 6.30 -7.49
N ASP A 302 25.20 5.09 -7.43
CA ASP A 302 25.69 4.35 -8.59
C ASP A 302 24.60 3.95 -9.57
N GLN A 303 23.36 3.81 -9.08
CA GLN A 303 22.17 3.52 -9.89
C GLN A 303 21.25 4.73 -10.02
N TYR A 304 21.59 5.85 -9.39
CA TYR A 304 20.75 7.06 -9.36
C TYR A 304 19.27 6.76 -9.05
N SER A 305 19.04 5.85 -8.11
CA SER A 305 17.69 5.35 -7.78
C SER A 305 17.58 5.04 -6.29
N TYR A 306 16.51 4.39 -5.86
CA TYR A 306 16.17 4.22 -4.45
C TYR A 306 16.11 2.76 -4.06
N LEU A 307 16.74 2.44 -2.92
CA LEU A 307 16.71 1.12 -2.29
C LEU A 307 15.35 0.86 -1.63
N LEU A 308 14.90 -0.38 -1.63
CA LEU A 308 13.74 -0.80 -0.83
C LEU A 308 14.05 -0.71 0.67
N TYR A 309 15.21 -1.23 1.06
CA TYR A 309 15.76 -1.20 2.42
C TYR A 309 17.15 -0.60 2.41
N PRO A 310 17.57 0.11 3.46
CA PRO A 310 18.95 0.61 3.58
C PRO A 310 19.96 -0.54 3.46
N ASN A 311 21.11 -0.25 2.86
CA ASN A 311 22.20 -1.22 2.72
C ASN A 311 22.94 -1.37 4.07
N ARG A 312 22.34 -2.09 5.01
CA ARG A 312 22.92 -2.34 6.33
C ARG A 312 23.82 -3.58 6.30
N GLN A 313 25.01 -3.47 6.86
CA GLN A 313 25.83 -4.62 7.14
C GLN A 313 25.30 -5.32 8.41
N LEU A 314 24.91 -6.57 8.26
CA LEU A 314 24.50 -7.39 9.39
C LEU A 314 25.72 -8.09 9.98
N PRO A 315 25.84 -8.17 11.32
CA PRO A 315 26.91 -8.93 11.96
C PRO A 315 26.83 -10.40 11.58
N ARG A 316 27.98 -11.04 11.40
CA ARG A 316 28.04 -12.49 11.19
C ARG A 316 27.50 -13.23 12.41
N PHE A 317 27.09 -14.51 12.23
CA PHE A 317 26.56 -15.32 13.31
C PHE A 317 27.47 -15.36 14.53
N ILE A 318 28.78 -15.57 14.32
CA ILE A 318 29.76 -15.63 15.41
C ILE A 318 29.92 -14.30 16.17
N GLU A 319 29.72 -13.18 15.49
CA GLU A 319 29.73 -11.84 16.10
C GLU A 319 28.44 -11.58 16.88
N LYS A 320 27.34 -12.10 16.39
CA LYS A 320 26.01 -11.90 16.96
C LYS A 320 25.72 -12.86 18.12
N ASN A 321 26.15 -14.11 18.02
CA ASN A 321 25.93 -15.15 19.03
C ASN A 321 26.86 -14.99 20.26
N ASN A 322 26.82 -13.81 20.90
CA ASN A 322 27.56 -13.53 22.13
C ASN A 322 26.57 -13.11 23.22
N ILE A 323 26.29 -13.99 24.17
CA ILE A 323 25.36 -13.73 25.28
C ILE A 323 26.08 -12.86 26.32
N PRO A 324 25.60 -11.65 26.63
CA PRO A 324 26.20 -10.82 27.67
C PRO A 324 26.15 -11.54 29.03
N GLY A 325 27.22 -11.43 29.83
CA GLY A 325 27.30 -12.07 31.14
C GLY A 325 26.14 -11.71 32.09
N LYS A 326 25.59 -10.49 31.97
CA LYS A 326 24.38 -10.07 32.71
C LYS A 326 23.14 -10.90 32.35
N GLU A 327 23.01 -11.36 31.12
CA GLU A 327 21.90 -12.21 30.68
C GLU A 327 22.06 -13.65 31.18
N ILE A 328 23.30 -14.16 31.21
CA ILE A 328 23.61 -15.42 31.88
C ILE A 328 23.24 -15.33 33.37
N ALA A 329 23.65 -14.23 34.03
CA ALA A 329 23.33 -13.97 35.42
C ALA A 329 21.82 -13.92 35.72
N ARG A 330 21.02 -13.55 34.74
CA ARG A 330 19.56 -13.44 34.84
C ARG A 330 18.83 -14.80 34.77
N SER A 331 19.40 -15.81 34.10
CA SER A 331 18.76 -17.09 33.90
C SER A 331 19.38 -18.20 34.78
N ARG A 332 18.58 -18.80 35.64
CA ARG A 332 18.97 -19.97 36.45
C ARG A 332 19.25 -21.19 35.57
N LEU A 333 18.50 -21.35 34.48
CA LEU A 333 18.65 -22.47 33.54
C LEU A 333 20.01 -22.38 32.83
N LEU A 334 20.37 -21.22 32.26
CA LEU A 334 21.66 -21.04 31.57
C LEU A 334 22.83 -21.24 32.51
N LYS A 335 22.77 -20.72 33.76
CA LYS A 335 23.79 -20.99 34.80
C LYS A 335 23.93 -22.47 35.10
N LYS A 336 22.80 -23.16 35.30
CA LYS A 336 22.80 -24.61 35.63
C LYS A 336 23.44 -25.41 34.50
N MET A 337 23.09 -25.14 33.25
CA MET A 337 23.69 -25.83 32.10
C MET A 337 25.21 -25.63 32.03
N LEU A 338 25.70 -24.43 32.28
CA LEU A 338 27.14 -24.14 32.33
C LEU A 338 27.86 -24.85 33.46
N VAL A 339 27.26 -24.91 34.65
CA VAL A 339 27.82 -25.61 35.82
C VAL A 339 27.86 -27.12 35.59
N ASP A 340 26.81 -27.67 34.97
CA ASP A 340 26.70 -29.12 34.70
C ASP A 340 27.56 -29.56 33.47
N GLY A 341 28.19 -28.60 32.77
CA GLY A 341 28.92 -28.90 31.53
C GLY A 341 28.01 -29.35 30.38
N ASN A 342 26.70 -29.03 30.47
CA ASN A 342 25.71 -29.41 29.46
C ASN A 342 25.67 -28.35 28.35
N SER A 343 26.25 -28.68 27.19
CA SER A 343 26.38 -27.77 26.04
C SER A 343 25.16 -27.73 25.11
N LEU A 344 24.07 -28.44 25.42
CA LEU A 344 22.88 -28.47 24.54
C LEU A 344 22.27 -27.09 24.29
N LEU A 345 22.32 -26.20 25.28
CA LEU A 345 21.67 -24.89 25.21
C LEU A 345 22.69 -23.74 25.13
N VAL A 346 23.75 -23.80 25.95
CA VAL A 346 24.73 -22.70 26.08
C VAL A 346 26.13 -23.28 26.28
N GLU A 347 27.11 -22.60 25.68
CA GLU A 347 28.53 -22.95 25.74
C GLU A 347 29.35 -21.74 26.18
N ARG A 348 30.53 -22.02 26.76
CA ARG A 348 31.54 -21.01 27.07
C ARG A 348 32.77 -21.27 26.23
N ASP A 349 33.23 -20.27 25.47
CA ASP A 349 34.43 -20.36 24.64
C ASP A 349 35.73 -20.24 25.47
N VAL A 350 36.86 -20.45 24.82
CA VAL A 350 38.20 -20.36 25.43
C VAL A 350 38.54 -18.95 25.93
N ASN A 351 37.86 -17.92 25.43
CA ASN A 351 38.00 -16.52 25.85
C ASN A 351 37.04 -16.16 26.98
N GLY A 352 36.26 -17.11 27.46
CA GLY A 352 35.26 -16.90 28.52
C GLY A 352 33.95 -16.27 28.09
N ARG A 353 33.67 -16.14 26.78
CA ARG A 353 32.39 -15.63 26.24
C ARG A 353 31.35 -16.74 26.20
N TYR A 354 30.08 -16.34 26.29
CA TYR A 354 28.96 -17.27 26.29
C TYR A 354 28.22 -17.22 24.95
N HIS A 355 27.84 -18.37 24.44
CA HIS A 355 27.17 -18.54 23.17
C HIS A 355 25.99 -19.51 23.32
N PHE A 356 24.90 -19.28 22.60
CA PHE A 356 23.97 -20.38 22.35
C PHE A 356 24.66 -21.45 21.50
N ASN A 357 24.32 -22.72 21.74
CA ASN A 357 24.85 -23.82 20.93
C ASN A 357 24.63 -23.54 19.43
N ALA A 358 25.67 -23.75 18.63
CA ALA A 358 25.69 -23.43 17.21
C ALA A 358 24.67 -24.23 16.38
N ALA A 359 24.15 -25.33 16.89
CA ALA A 359 23.10 -26.11 16.24
C ALA A 359 21.69 -25.49 16.40
N ILE A 360 21.53 -24.45 17.23
CA ILE A 360 20.25 -23.77 17.43
C ILE A 360 20.04 -22.75 16.32
N ALA A 361 19.27 -23.13 15.30
CA ALA A 361 18.93 -22.27 14.16
C ALA A 361 17.65 -21.46 14.39
N SER A 362 16.78 -21.85 15.30
CA SER A 362 15.46 -21.24 15.47
C SER A 362 14.86 -21.45 16.86
N VAL A 363 13.80 -20.72 17.17
CA VAL A 363 12.99 -20.93 18.39
C VAL A 363 12.43 -22.37 18.47
N ARG A 364 12.18 -23.04 17.32
CA ARG A 364 11.73 -24.44 17.31
C ARG A 364 12.79 -25.38 17.89
N ASP A 365 14.07 -25.10 17.61
CA ASP A 365 15.15 -25.93 18.16
C ASP A 365 15.30 -25.71 19.66
N LEU A 366 15.11 -24.46 20.15
CA LEU A 366 15.02 -24.19 21.58
C LEU A 366 13.91 -25.01 22.25
N HIS A 367 12.71 -25.07 21.66
CA HIS A 367 11.63 -25.88 22.21
C HIS A 367 12.00 -27.36 22.27
N ARG A 368 12.62 -27.93 21.23
CA ARG A 368 13.11 -29.31 21.23
C ARG A 368 14.18 -29.54 22.31
N ILE A 369 15.04 -28.56 22.54
CA ILE A 369 16.04 -28.63 23.60
C ILE A 369 15.38 -28.57 24.97
N PHE A 370 14.39 -27.72 25.18
CA PHE A 370 13.61 -27.66 26.41
C PHE A 370 12.93 -29.01 26.71
N GLU A 371 12.35 -29.68 25.72
CA GLU A 371 11.78 -31.02 25.86
C GLU A 371 12.85 -32.04 26.31
N LYS A 372 14.03 -32.05 25.65
CA LYS A 372 15.15 -32.92 26.02
C LYS A 372 15.63 -32.65 27.44
N LEU A 373 15.78 -31.39 27.84
CA LEU A 373 16.20 -31.01 29.19
C LEU A 373 15.13 -31.41 30.25
N SER A 374 13.85 -31.28 29.90
CA SER A 374 12.76 -31.72 30.79
C SER A 374 12.78 -33.22 31.03
N LEU A 375 13.03 -34.02 29.97
CA LEU A 375 13.19 -35.49 30.08
C LEU A 375 14.47 -35.89 30.86
N ALA A 376 15.51 -35.04 30.81
CA ALA A 376 16.75 -35.22 31.56
C ALA A 376 16.68 -34.77 33.03
N GLY A 377 15.49 -34.55 33.59
CA GLY A 377 15.30 -34.20 34.99
C GLY A 377 15.27 -32.71 35.33
N HIS A 378 15.30 -31.83 34.33
CA HIS A 378 15.26 -30.39 34.53
C HIS A 378 13.87 -29.74 34.28
N ALA A 379 12.79 -30.54 34.24
CA ALA A 379 11.45 -30.10 33.84
C ALA A 379 10.97 -28.84 34.58
N ARG A 380 11.07 -28.80 35.91
CA ARG A 380 10.63 -27.65 36.71
C ARG A 380 11.43 -26.40 36.39
N LEU A 381 12.75 -26.51 36.23
CA LEU A 381 13.62 -25.39 35.91
C LEU A 381 13.36 -24.85 34.49
N VAL A 382 13.11 -25.76 33.55
CA VAL A 382 12.73 -25.38 32.17
C VAL A 382 11.39 -24.64 32.18
N ASP A 383 10.38 -25.14 32.89
CA ASP A 383 9.07 -24.47 32.96
C ASP A 383 9.13 -23.05 33.54
N ASP A 384 9.96 -22.88 34.59
CA ASP A 384 10.17 -21.56 35.21
C ASP A 384 10.94 -20.58 34.30
N GLU A 385 11.90 -21.06 33.50
CA GLU A 385 12.91 -20.22 32.83
C GLU A 385 12.79 -20.18 31.31
N LYS A 386 11.99 -21.05 30.67
CA LYS A 386 11.87 -21.12 29.20
C LYS A 386 11.55 -19.75 28.57
N THR A 387 10.66 -18.97 29.19
CA THR A 387 10.30 -17.62 28.70
C THR A 387 11.50 -16.67 28.76
N THR A 388 12.26 -16.70 29.87
CA THR A 388 13.48 -15.88 30.02
C THR A 388 14.52 -16.20 28.95
N VAL A 389 14.75 -17.48 28.67
CA VAL A 389 15.71 -17.92 27.65
C VAL A 389 15.26 -17.54 26.26
N LEU A 390 13.97 -17.69 25.94
CA LEU A 390 13.40 -17.23 24.66
C LEU A 390 13.55 -15.71 24.48
N GLU A 391 13.34 -14.94 25.54
CA GLU A 391 13.56 -13.48 25.50
C GLU A 391 15.03 -13.11 25.28
N ILE A 392 15.97 -13.84 25.89
CA ILE A 392 17.40 -13.65 25.69
C ILE A 392 17.77 -13.96 24.24
N PHE A 393 17.29 -15.08 23.71
CA PHE A 393 17.52 -15.50 22.32
C PHE A 393 16.98 -14.47 21.34
N GLU A 394 15.72 -14.03 21.51
CA GLU A 394 15.14 -13.02 20.62
C GLU A 394 15.87 -11.67 20.70
N ARG A 395 16.28 -11.26 21.91
CA ARG A 395 17.03 -10.02 22.12
C ARG A 395 18.40 -10.06 21.44
N LEU A 396 19.03 -11.23 21.39
CA LEU A 396 20.33 -11.44 20.77
C LEU A 396 20.22 -11.48 19.23
N PHE A 397 19.27 -12.24 18.70
CA PHE A 397 19.14 -12.48 17.27
C PHE A 397 18.15 -11.55 16.57
N ASP A 398 17.18 -11.00 17.29
CA ASP A 398 16.18 -10.03 16.83
C ASP A 398 15.43 -10.45 15.54
N HIS A 399 14.95 -11.72 15.52
CA HIS A 399 14.25 -12.27 14.36
C HIS A 399 12.92 -11.55 14.07
N GLN A 400 12.29 -10.97 15.10
CA GLN A 400 11.02 -10.25 14.96
C GLN A 400 11.16 -8.95 14.17
N SER A 401 12.35 -8.36 14.07
CA SER A 401 12.60 -7.16 13.26
C SER A 401 12.80 -7.44 11.77
N PHE A 402 12.78 -8.69 11.40
CA PHE A 402 12.97 -9.13 10.03
C PHE A 402 11.78 -8.80 9.15
N THR A 403 12.02 -8.10 8.05
CA THR A 403 10.99 -7.67 7.10
C THR A 403 11.20 -8.21 5.69
N GLY A 404 12.30 -8.94 5.46
CA GLY A 404 12.62 -9.57 4.18
C GLY A 404 11.96 -10.93 3.99
N ARG A 405 11.98 -11.43 2.76
CA ARG A 405 11.47 -12.74 2.36
C ARG A 405 12.18 -13.85 3.12
N SER A 406 11.46 -14.60 3.91
CA SER A 406 11.84 -15.87 4.58
C SER A 406 13.25 -15.98 5.19
N GLY A 407 13.97 -14.91 5.47
CA GLY A 407 15.32 -14.92 6.05
C GLY A 407 16.43 -15.59 5.21
N THR A 408 16.08 -16.36 4.18
CA THR A 408 16.99 -17.11 3.32
C THR A 408 17.43 -16.37 2.07
N PHE A 409 16.76 -15.28 1.69
CA PHE A 409 17.02 -14.53 0.45
C PHE A 409 17.50 -13.10 0.70
N PHE A 410 18.22 -12.89 1.77
CA PHE A 410 18.94 -11.63 1.99
C PHE A 410 19.87 -11.35 0.84
N GLY A 411 19.81 -10.19 0.27
CA GLY A 411 20.62 -9.79 -0.87
C GLY A 411 19.97 -9.99 -2.22
N TYR A 412 18.77 -10.61 -2.27
CA TYR A 412 17.99 -10.69 -3.51
C TYR A 412 16.89 -9.64 -3.55
N GLU A 413 16.00 -9.61 -2.56
CA GLU A 413 14.94 -8.62 -2.38
C GLU A 413 15.14 -7.76 -1.12
N GLY A 414 16.32 -7.82 -0.52
CA GLY A 414 16.60 -7.30 0.81
C GLY A 414 17.51 -6.07 0.82
N LEU A 415 18.47 -6.11 1.71
CA LEU A 415 19.40 -5.01 1.97
C LEU A 415 20.18 -4.59 0.73
N GLY A 416 20.21 -3.30 0.44
CA GLY A 416 20.95 -2.75 -0.69
C GLY A 416 20.34 -3.03 -2.07
N CYS A 417 19.16 -3.60 -2.13
CA CYS A 417 18.47 -3.93 -3.37
C CYS A 417 17.54 -2.79 -3.82
N ILE A 418 17.60 -2.43 -5.09
CA ILE A 418 16.56 -1.63 -5.73
C ILE A 418 15.43 -2.57 -6.14
N TYR A 419 14.23 -2.26 -5.71
CA TYR A 419 13.01 -2.93 -6.14
C TYR A 419 12.24 -2.00 -7.07
N TRP A 420 12.39 -2.22 -8.37
CA TRP A 420 11.89 -1.31 -9.40
C TRP A 420 10.38 -1.07 -9.33
N HIS A 421 9.64 -2.06 -8.93
CA HIS A 421 8.22 -1.94 -8.66
C HIS A 421 7.90 -0.84 -7.62
N MET A 422 8.72 -0.71 -6.58
CA MET A 422 8.52 0.32 -5.55
C MET A 422 8.99 1.70 -6.03
N VAL A 423 10.04 1.75 -6.84
CA VAL A 423 10.51 3.00 -7.47
C VAL A 423 9.45 3.54 -8.44
N SER A 424 8.85 2.69 -9.26
CA SER A 424 7.75 3.10 -10.16
C SER A 424 6.53 3.60 -9.37
N LYS A 425 6.22 2.99 -8.22
CA LYS A 425 5.18 3.48 -7.32
C LYS A 425 5.54 4.82 -6.67
N LEU A 426 6.82 5.05 -6.37
CA LEU A 426 7.29 6.36 -5.90
C LEU A 426 7.02 7.43 -6.96
N LEU A 427 7.42 7.16 -8.20
CA LEU A 427 7.18 8.07 -9.32
C LEU A 427 5.70 8.44 -9.45
N LEU A 428 4.82 7.44 -9.45
CA LEU A 428 3.37 7.66 -9.51
C LEU A 428 2.85 8.45 -8.30
N ALA A 429 3.33 8.17 -7.09
CA ALA A 429 2.91 8.89 -5.89
C ALA A 429 3.32 10.38 -5.94
N VAL A 430 4.48 10.68 -6.51
CA VAL A 430 4.93 12.07 -6.72
C VAL A 430 4.07 12.75 -7.79
N GLN A 431 3.73 12.07 -8.88
CA GLN A 431 2.81 12.60 -9.89
C GLN A 431 1.43 12.89 -9.31
N GLU A 432 0.85 11.96 -8.54
CA GLU A 432 -0.43 12.16 -7.85
C GLU A 432 -0.35 13.37 -6.88
N THR A 433 0.79 13.55 -6.22
CA THR A 433 1.03 14.71 -5.34
C THR A 433 1.10 16.01 -6.14
N PHE A 434 1.83 16.03 -7.25
CA PHE A 434 1.93 17.18 -8.14
C PHE A 434 0.54 17.65 -8.61
N PHE A 435 -0.30 16.74 -9.12
CA PHE A 435 -1.63 17.11 -9.59
C PHE A 435 -2.57 17.57 -8.47
N ARG A 436 -2.47 16.96 -7.28
CA ARG A 436 -3.23 17.42 -6.11
C ARG A 436 -2.84 18.84 -5.69
N VAL A 437 -1.54 19.14 -5.70
CA VAL A 437 -1.01 20.48 -5.40
C VAL A 437 -1.41 21.48 -6.48
N LEU A 438 -1.35 21.10 -7.75
CA LEU A 438 -1.81 21.92 -8.88
C LEU A 438 -3.30 22.26 -8.76
N ASP A 439 -4.15 21.31 -8.32
CA ASP A 439 -5.59 21.54 -8.12
C ASP A 439 -5.89 22.42 -6.91
N SER A 440 -4.98 22.52 -5.94
CA SER A 440 -5.13 23.38 -4.75
C SER A 440 -4.73 24.84 -4.98
N GLY A 441 -4.20 25.19 -6.16
CA GLY A 441 -3.83 26.57 -6.50
C GLY A 441 -2.58 27.09 -5.80
N VAL A 442 -1.67 26.21 -5.38
CA VAL A 442 -0.38 26.56 -4.75
C VAL A 442 0.54 27.29 -5.75
N SER A 443 1.52 28.01 -5.23
CA SER A 443 2.43 28.85 -6.03
C SER A 443 3.22 28.08 -7.10
N GLN A 444 3.47 28.72 -8.25
CA GLN A 444 4.23 28.14 -9.36
C GLN A 444 5.65 27.64 -8.97
N PRO A 445 6.43 28.34 -8.11
CA PRO A 445 7.72 27.82 -7.68
C PRO A 445 7.65 26.47 -6.97
N MET A 446 6.60 26.21 -6.19
CA MET A 446 6.40 24.91 -5.53
C MET A 446 6.08 23.81 -6.53
N LEU A 447 5.23 24.10 -7.49
CA LEU A 447 4.89 23.17 -8.58
C LEU A 447 6.12 22.80 -9.41
N ARG A 448 6.99 23.78 -9.75
CA ARG A 448 8.26 23.50 -10.44
C ARG A 448 9.13 22.51 -9.67
N LYS A 449 9.35 22.74 -8.37
CA LYS A 449 10.16 21.85 -7.54
C LYS A 449 9.59 20.42 -7.47
N LEU A 450 8.27 20.27 -7.45
CA LEU A 450 7.64 18.95 -7.49
C LEU A 450 7.80 18.29 -8.87
N ALA A 451 7.70 19.05 -9.96
CA ALA A 451 7.96 18.55 -11.31
C ALA A 451 9.43 18.15 -11.49
N GLU A 452 10.38 18.96 -11.00
CA GLU A 452 11.81 18.65 -10.97
C GLU A 452 12.06 17.34 -10.20
N SER A 453 11.45 17.19 -9.02
CA SER A 453 11.56 15.96 -8.23
C SER A 453 10.95 14.74 -8.95
N TYR A 454 9.86 14.92 -9.68
CA TYR A 454 9.26 13.88 -10.51
C TYR A 454 10.24 13.40 -11.58
N TYR A 455 10.82 14.33 -12.35
CA TYR A 455 11.74 13.99 -13.42
C TYR A 455 13.12 13.51 -12.92
N ASP A 456 13.55 13.98 -11.75
CA ASP A 456 14.74 13.44 -11.07
C ASP A 456 14.57 11.95 -10.75
N ILE A 457 13.41 11.54 -10.21
CA ILE A 457 13.11 10.13 -9.96
C ILE A 457 12.98 9.36 -11.27
N ARG A 458 12.31 9.93 -12.29
CA ARG A 458 12.12 9.28 -13.58
C ARG A 458 13.45 9.00 -14.28
N SER A 459 14.42 9.92 -14.21
CA SER A 459 15.75 9.73 -14.79
C SER A 459 16.51 8.54 -14.21
N GLY A 460 16.16 8.14 -12.98
CA GLY A 460 16.70 6.98 -12.30
C GLY A 460 16.05 5.64 -12.66
N ILE A 461 14.98 5.61 -13.48
CA ILE A 461 14.32 4.38 -13.92
C ILE A 461 15.02 3.80 -15.14
N GLY A 462 14.98 2.48 -15.31
CA GLY A 462 15.73 1.75 -16.33
C GLY A 462 15.51 2.22 -17.76
N ASP A 463 14.28 2.63 -18.13
CA ASP A 463 13.95 3.14 -19.46
C ASP A 463 14.67 4.46 -19.82
N CYS A 464 15.18 5.17 -18.83
CA CYS A 464 15.97 6.40 -19.00
C CYS A 464 17.49 6.15 -18.94
N LYS A 465 17.95 4.90 -18.88
CA LYS A 465 19.36 4.50 -18.72
C LYS A 465 19.89 3.78 -19.94
N SER A 466 21.21 3.86 -20.12
CA SER A 466 21.91 2.97 -21.05
C SER A 466 21.93 1.52 -20.55
N PRO A 467 22.10 0.51 -21.44
CA PRO A 467 22.28 -0.88 -21.03
C PRO A 467 23.43 -1.09 -20.06
N GLY A 468 24.50 -0.32 -20.18
CA GLY A 468 25.67 -0.40 -19.29
C GLY A 468 25.36 0.06 -17.87
N GLU A 469 24.61 1.15 -17.71
CA GLU A 469 24.19 1.69 -16.41
C GLU A 469 23.13 0.82 -15.74
N TYR A 470 22.17 0.31 -16.52
CA TYR A 470 21.09 -0.54 -16.00
C TYR A 470 21.53 -1.97 -15.75
N GLY A 471 22.54 -2.44 -16.50
CA GLY A 471 23.05 -3.81 -16.46
C GLY A 471 22.15 -4.82 -17.14
N ALA A 472 21.26 -4.35 -18.05
CA ALA A 472 20.34 -5.14 -18.88
C ALA A 472 19.80 -4.25 -20.01
N PHE A 473 19.01 -4.81 -20.92
CA PHE A 473 18.29 -3.98 -21.90
C PHE A 473 17.19 -3.17 -21.22
N PRO A 474 17.21 -1.82 -21.28
CA PRO A 474 16.24 -0.98 -20.59
C PRO A 474 14.79 -1.16 -21.05
N MET A 475 14.57 -1.73 -22.25
CA MET A 475 13.25 -2.04 -22.79
C MET A 475 12.57 -3.21 -22.05
N ASP A 476 13.35 -4.04 -21.37
CA ASP A 476 12.84 -5.18 -20.63
C ASP A 476 12.59 -4.78 -19.16
N PRO A 477 11.39 -5.00 -18.63
CA PRO A 477 11.13 -4.72 -17.23
C PRO A 477 11.80 -5.77 -16.34
N TYR A 478 12.58 -5.32 -15.38
CA TYR A 478 13.22 -6.15 -14.36
C TYR A 478 12.67 -5.83 -12.98
N SER A 479 12.62 -6.82 -12.10
CA SER A 479 12.07 -6.64 -10.75
C SER A 479 13.08 -6.03 -9.78
N HIS A 480 14.37 -6.40 -9.90
CA HIS A 480 15.39 -6.06 -8.90
C HIS A 480 16.74 -5.64 -9.52
N THR A 481 17.47 -4.80 -8.78
CA THR A 481 18.89 -4.56 -8.98
C THR A 481 19.60 -4.72 -7.63
N PRO A 482 20.22 -5.89 -7.35
CA PRO A 482 20.95 -6.15 -6.12
C PRO A 482 22.17 -5.23 -5.96
N ALA A 483 22.68 -5.13 -4.75
CA ALA A 483 23.95 -4.43 -4.51
C ALA A 483 25.05 -5.02 -5.38
N GLN A 484 25.86 -4.15 -6.01
CA GLN A 484 26.99 -4.51 -6.87
C GLN A 484 26.66 -5.40 -8.08
N ALA A 485 25.42 -5.38 -8.54
CA ALA A 485 24.97 -6.11 -9.71
C ALA A 485 24.02 -5.25 -10.56
N GLY A 486 23.88 -5.60 -11.85
CA GLY A 486 22.88 -5.01 -12.73
C GLY A 486 21.47 -5.55 -12.50
N ALA A 487 20.53 -5.14 -13.34
CA ALA A 487 19.14 -5.56 -13.28
C ALA A 487 19.00 -7.08 -13.41
N ARG A 488 18.13 -7.67 -12.62
CA ARG A 488 17.92 -9.11 -12.53
C ARG A 488 16.46 -9.46 -12.40
N GLN A 489 16.14 -10.69 -12.79
CA GLN A 489 14.82 -11.30 -12.70
C GLN A 489 13.74 -10.49 -13.43
N PRO A 490 13.31 -10.89 -14.62
CA PRO A 490 12.23 -10.24 -15.33
C PRO A 490 11.00 -10.07 -14.44
N GLY A 491 10.45 -8.87 -14.42
CA GLY A 491 9.31 -8.52 -13.57
C GLY A 491 8.24 -7.80 -14.36
N LEU A 492 7.13 -8.48 -14.59
CA LEU A 492 6.19 -8.13 -15.65
C LEU A 492 5.12 -7.09 -15.26
N THR A 493 4.82 -6.84 -13.98
CA THR A 493 3.49 -6.28 -13.71
C THR A 493 3.47 -4.92 -13.05
N GLY A 494 4.27 -4.69 -12.02
CA GLY A 494 4.19 -3.47 -11.25
C GLY A 494 4.74 -2.27 -12.01
N GLN A 495 5.97 -2.38 -12.47
CA GLN A 495 6.68 -1.32 -13.15
C GLN A 495 5.95 -0.82 -14.41
N VAL A 496 5.52 -1.73 -15.27
CA VAL A 496 4.82 -1.39 -16.52
C VAL A 496 3.50 -0.66 -16.25
N LYS A 497 2.74 -1.11 -15.28
CA LYS A 497 1.44 -0.53 -14.94
C LYS A 497 1.58 0.91 -14.42
N GLU A 498 2.48 1.14 -13.51
CA GLU A 498 2.76 2.48 -12.97
C GLU A 498 3.35 3.39 -14.05
N ASP A 499 4.19 2.87 -14.94
CA ASP A 499 4.74 3.65 -16.06
C ASP A 499 3.67 4.13 -17.03
N ILE A 500 2.73 3.26 -17.42
CA ILE A 500 1.58 3.66 -18.26
C ILE A 500 0.77 4.77 -17.58
N LEU A 501 0.49 4.66 -16.28
CA LEU A 501 -0.25 5.69 -15.55
C LEU A 501 0.52 7.01 -15.48
N CYS A 502 1.84 6.94 -15.26
CA CYS A 502 2.71 8.11 -15.26
C CYS A 502 2.71 8.79 -16.63
N ARG A 503 2.81 8.02 -17.71
CA ARG A 503 2.79 8.58 -19.07
C ARG A 503 1.45 9.24 -19.42
N MET A 504 0.34 8.65 -19.01
CA MET A 504 -0.99 9.26 -19.16
C MET A 504 -1.08 10.60 -18.42
N GLY A 505 -0.51 10.70 -17.23
CA GLY A 505 -0.43 11.94 -16.46
C GLY A 505 0.49 12.98 -17.11
N GLU A 506 1.65 12.59 -17.67
CA GLU A 506 2.54 13.48 -18.43
C GLU A 506 1.81 14.07 -19.66
N LEU A 507 1.13 13.22 -20.43
CA LEU A 507 0.30 13.64 -21.54
C LEU A 507 -0.91 14.49 -21.10
N GLY A 508 -1.22 14.46 -19.79
CA GLY A 508 -2.30 15.26 -19.23
C GLY A 508 -3.70 14.83 -19.65
N VAL A 509 -3.89 13.55 -19.97
CA VAL A 509 -5.21 13.00 -20.32
C VAL A 509 -5.90 12.52 -19.06
N PHE A 510 -6.95 13.22 -18.64
CA PHE A 510 -7.72 12.91 -17.43
C PHE A 510 -9.19 12.72 -17.76
N VAL A 511 -9.84 11.88 -16.96
CA VAL A 511 -11.31 11.76 -17.00
C VAL A 511 -11.88 12.32 -15.72
N LYS A 512 -12.82 13.25 -15.83
CA LYS A 512 -13.53 13.86 -14.70
C LYS A 512 -15.01 13.97 -15.03
N LYS A 513 -15.86 13.35 -14.21
CA LYS A 513 -17.32 13.29 -14.42
C LYS A 513 -17.71 12.76 -15.80
N GLY A 514 -17.02 11.73 -16.29
CA GLY A 514 -17.26 11.11 -17.59
C GLY A 514 -16.73 11.90 -18.79
N GLN A 515 -16.06 13.03 -18.58
CA GLN A 515 -15.52 13.89 -19.64
C GLN A 515 -14.00 13.77 -19.70
N ILE A 516 -13.44 13.74 -20.93
CA ILE A 516 -12.00 13.73 -21.19
C ILE A 516 -11.49 15.17 -21.16
N HIS A 517 -10.48 15.41 -20.32
CA HIS A 517 -9.79 16.68 -20.18
C HIS A 517 -8.34 16.55 -20.64
N PHE A 518 -7.80 17.61 -21.24
CA PHE A 518 -6.40 17.70 -21.66
C PHE A 518 -5.68 18.76 -20.83
N ARG A 519 -4.79 18.33 -19.91
CA ARG A 519 -4.03 19.20 -19.01
C ARG A 519 -2.57 18.72 -18.89
N PRO A 520 -1.74 18.94 -19.91
CA PRO A 520 -0.38 18.41 -20.00
C PRO A 520 0.63 19.23 -19.16
N ALA A 521 0.40 19.35 -17.85
CA ALA A 521 1.20 20.19 -16.96
C ALA A 521 2.60 19.60 -16.62
N LEU A 522 2.80 18.30 -16.86
CA LEU A 522 4.11 17.64 -16.74
C LEU A 522 4.76 17.34 -18.09
N LEU A 523 4.13 17.68 -19.22
CA LEU A 523 4.70 17.39 -20.52
C LEU A 523 5.94 18.24 -20.78
N LYS A 524 7.02 17.64 -21.23
CA LYS A 524 8.25 18.33 -21.59
C LYS A 524 8.13 18.97 -22.97
N ARG A 525 8.68 20.16 -23.12
CA ARG A 525 8.66 20.91 -24.39
C ARG A 525 9.49 20.23 -25.46
N GLU A 526 10.57 19.56 -25.10
CA GLU A 526 11.45 18.83 -26.01
C GLU A 526 10.77 17.62 -26.68
N GLU A 527 9.62 17.16 -26.16
CA GLU A 527 8.86 16.07 -26.77
C GLU A 527 8.10 16.48 -28.03
N PHE A 528 7.97 17.76 -28.27
CA PHE A 528 7.39 18.25 -29.52
C PHE A 528 8.42 18.19 -30.67
N ILE A 529 8.04 17.55 -31.78
CA ILE A 529 8.93 17.36 -32.91
C ILE A 529 9.40 18.70 -33.47
N SER A 530 10.67 18.80 -33.86
CA SER A 530 11.29 20.01 -34.46
C SER A 530 11.24 20.02 -35.98
N ARG A 531 10.97 18.87 -36.61
CA ARG A 531 10.89 18.68 -38.07
C ARG A 531 9.57 18.00 -38.43
N PRO A 532 9.08 18.15 -39.68
CA PRO A 532 7.93 17.37 -40.13
C PRO A 532 8.18 15.87 -40.01
N ASP A 533 7.18 15.14 -39.54
CA ASP A 533 7.27 13.69 -39.34
C ASP A 533 5.92 12.99 -39.59
N GLN A 534 5.88 11.68 -39.53
CA GLN A 534 4.72 10.86 -39.75
C GLN A 534 4.38 10.06 -38.47
N PHE A 535 3.13 10.14 -38.06
CA PHE A 535 2.60 9.34 -36.95
C PHE A 535 1.78 8.21 -37.49
N HIS A 536 2.28 6.98 -37.31
CA HIS A 536 1.60 5.72 -37.69
C HIS A 536 0.80 5.18 -36.49
N TYR A 537 -0.44 4.80 -36.76
CA TYR A 537 -1.31 4.23 -35.72
C TYR A 537 -2.32 3.25 -36.34
N TYR A 538 -2.95 2.41 -35.52
CA TYR A 538 -4.05 1.55 -35.92
C TYR A 538 -5.38 2.18 -35.51
N ASP A 539 -6.32 2.27 -36.46
CA ASP A 539 -7.67 2.76 -36.20
C ASP A 539 -8.55 1.69 -35.51
N LEU A 540 -9.82 2.03 -35.27
CA LEU A 540 -10.79 1.15 -34.63
C LEU A 540 -11.05 -0.17 -35.40
N ASN A 541 -10.77 -0.21 -36.69
CA ASN A 541 -10.92 -1.38 -37.55
C ASN A 541 -9.61 -2.19 -37.65
N GLY A 542 -8.57 -1.82 -36.90
CA GLY A 542 -7.26 -2.44 -36.98
C GLY A 542 -6.46 -2.09 -38.26
N LEU A 543 -6.90 -1.08 -39.01
CA LEU A 543 -6.21 -0.65 -40.22
C LEU A 543 -5.09 0.34 -39.87
N SER A 544 -3.92 0.13 -40.48
CA SER A 544 -2.79 1.06 -40.36
C SER A 544 -3.14 2.40 -41.01
N ARG A 545 -2.92 3.47 -40.27
CA ARG A 545 -3.15 4.86 -40.68
C ARG A 545 -1.89 5.69 -40.48
N CYS A 546 -1.77 6.76 -41.23
CA CYS A 546 -0.65 7.69 -41.13
C CYS A 546 -1.16 9.13 -41.06
N LEU A 547 -0.64 9.93 -40.13
CA LEU A 547 -0.87 11.35 -40.03
C LEU A 547 0.44 12.12 -40.26
N ARG A 548 0.43 13.11 -41.14
CA ARG A 548 1.55 14.06 -41.27
C ARG A 548 1.51 15.06 -40.13
N LEU A 549 2.61 15.15 -39.39
CA LEU A 549 2.79 16.07 -38.28
C LEU A 549 3.68 17.25 -38.72
N GLN A 550 3.32 18.47 -38.30
CA GLN A 550 4.12 19.66 -38.48
C GLN A 550 5.06 19.87 -37.29
N PRO A 551 6.17 20.62 -37.44
CA PRO A 551 7.00 21.01 -36.31
C PRO A 551 6.16 21.65 -35.18
N GLY A 552 6.54 21.41 -33.93
CA GLY A 552 5.77 21.84 -32.77
C GLY A 552 4.53 20.97 -32.51
N SER A 553 4.51 19.73 -33.01
CA SER A 553 3.45 18.75 -32.74
C SER A 553 3.97 17.57 -31.92
N LEU A 554 3.05 16.92 -31.18
CA LEU A 554 3.22 15.62 -30.53
C LEU A 554 1.93 14.85 -30.77
N ALA A 555 2.01 13.56 -31.09
CA ALA A 555 0.84 12.74 -31.37
C ALA A 555 0.83 11.44 -30.57
N PHE A 556 -0.35 11.02 -30.16
CA PHE A 556 -0.62 9.73 -29.51
C PHE A 556 -2.05 9.28 -29.83
N THR A 557 -2.44 8.09 -29.38
CA THR A 557 -3.83 7.64 -29.47
C THR A 557 -4.47 7.49 -28.09
N HIS A 558 -5.74 7.86 -27.98
CA HIS A 558 -6.57 7.56 -26.82
C HIS A 558 -7.82 6.80 -27.26
N CYS A 559 -8.00 5.57 -26.76
CA CYS A 559 -9.04 4.66 -27.25
C CYS A 559 -9.05 4.53 -28.79
N GLN A 560 -7.85 4.46 -29.40
CA GLN A 560 -7.60 4.40 -30.85
C GLN A 560 -8.00 5.65 -31.66
N VAL A 561 -8.45 6.71 -30.98
CA VAL A 561 -8.62 8.02 -31.61
C VAL A 561 -7.30 8.78 -31.56
N PRO A 562 -6.76 9.25 -32.71
CA PRO A 562 -5.52 10.03 -32.71
C PRO A 562 -5.74 11.41 -32.09
N VAL A 563 -4.87 11.76 -31.15
CA VAL A 563 -4.79 13.05 -30.49
C VAL A 563 -3.49 13.72 -30.88
N VAL A 564 -3.56 14.95 -31.35
CA VAL A 564 -2.40 15.75 -31.77
C VAL A 564 -2.33 17.00 -30.92
N TYR A 565 -1.29 17.12 -30.11
CA TYR A 565 -0.94 18.40 -29.48
C TYR A 565 -0.17 19.27 -30.45
N ARG A 566 -0.45 20.55 -30.44
CA ARG A 566 0.25 21.58 -31.24
C ARG A 566 0.57 22.80 -30.40
N LEU A 567 1.76 23.31 -30.54
CA LEU A 567 2.12 24.61 -29.96
C LEU A 567 1.46 25.73 -30.76
N GLY A 568 0.80 26.66 -30.07
CA GLY A 568 0.10 27.77 -30.67
C GLY A 568 0.07 29.02 -29.78
N ARG A 569 -0.75 29.99 -30.13
CA ARG A 569 -0.86 31.27 -29.39
C ARG A 569 -1.95 31.24 -28.30
N LYS A 570 -2.96 30.40 -28.45
CA LYS A 570 -4.09 30.26 -27.51
C LYS A 570 -4.44 28.78 -27.35
N ASN A 571 -4.97 28.43 -26.19
CA ASN A 571 -5.55 27.10 -25.98
C ASN A 571 -6.81 26.96 -26.87
N CYS A 572 -6.92 25.83 -27.57
CA CYS A 572 -8.06 25.53 -28.43
C CYS A 572 -8.14 24.00 -28.64
N LEU A 573 -9.34 23.49 -28.64
CA LEU A 573 -9.65 22.10 -28.91
C LEU A 573 -10.45 21.99 -30.20
N ARG A 574 -9.94 21.24 -31.19
CA ARG A 574 -10.65 20.92 -32.43
C ARG A 574 -10.96 19.44 -32.48
N ILE A 575 -12.24 19.11 -32.57
CA ILE A 575 -12.74 17.74 -32.67
C ILE A 575 -13.22 17.52 -34.09
N SER A 576 -12.64 16.56 -34.80
CA SER A 576 -13.05 16.14 -36.13
C SER A 576 -13.88 14.87 -36.05
N PHE A 577 -15.01 14.83 -36.74
CA PHE A 577 -15.92 13.69 -36.77
C PHE A 577 -15.91 13.05 -38.16
N ASN A 578 -16.32 11.78 -38.25
CA ASN A 578 -16.44 11.09 -39.53
C ASN A 578 -17.67 11.51 -40.36
N ARG A 579 -18.73 11.98 -39.70
CA ARG A 579 -20.02 12.28 -40.36
C ARG A 579 -20.64 13.65 -40.00
N LYS A 580 -19.92 14.47 -39.24
CA LYS A 580 -20.36 15.78 -38.78
C LYS A 580 -19.26 16.82 -39.04
N PRO A 581 -19.57 18.11 -39.18
CA PRO A 581 -18.57 19.18 -39.21
C PRO A 581 -17.69 19.16 -37.95
N ALA A 582 -16.46 19.63 -38.08
CA ALA A 582 -15.56 19.74 -36.94
C ALA A 582 -16.05 20.83 -35.98
N ILE A 583 -15.88 20.58 -34.67
CA ILE A 583 -16.22 21.51 -33.58
C ILE A 583 -14.93 22.14 -33.06
N LEU A 584 -14.98 23.42 -32.74
CA LEU A 584 -13.93 24.17 -32.07
C LEU A 584 -14.42 24.57 -30.68
N CYS A 585 -13.62 24.30 -29.64
CA CYS A 585 -13.88 24.65 -28.23
C CYS A 585 -12.68 25.45 -27.69
N GLU A 586 -12.94 26.42 -26.86
CA GLU A 586 -11.86 27.14 -26.13
C GLU A 586 -11.39 26.36 -24.90
N GLU A 587 -12.29 25.58 -24.27
CA GLU A 587 -11.94 24.69 -23.16
C GLU A 587 -11.27 23.42 -23.69
N LEU A 588 -10.23 22.97 -22.99
CA LEU A 588 -9.51 21.72 -23.30
C LEU A 588 -10.23 20.50 -22.66
N CYS A 589 -11.54 20.42 -22.91
CA CYS A 589 -12.42 19.40 -22.37
C CYS A 589 -13.43 18.95 -23.44
N LEU A 590 -13.65 17.65 -23.56
CA LEU A 590 -14.73 17.10 -24.39
C LEU A 590 -16.03 17.09 -23.58
N ASP A 591 -17.16 17.26 -24.26
CA ASP A 591 -18.46 17.01 -23.65
C ASP A 591 -18.65 15.52 -23.32
N ALA A 592 -19.68 15.22 -22.51
CA ALA A 592 -19.93 13.87 -22.01
C ALA A 592 -20.30 12.88 -23.13
N GLU A 593 -21.08 13.31 -24.13
CA GLU A 593 -21.51 12.45 -25.25
C GLU A 593 -20.31 12.08 -26.15
N THR A 594 -19.48 13.05 -26.49
CA THR A 594 -18.27 12.82 -27.28
C THR A 594 -17.29 11.94 -26.52
N SER A 595 -17.08 12.17 -25.23
CA SER A 595 -16.22 11.35 -24.38
C SER A 595 -16.71 9.91 -24.30
N GLN A 596 -18.01 9.70 -24.08
CA GLN A 596 -18.63 8.37 -24.03
C GLN A 596 -18.52 7.62 -25.36
N SER A 597 -18.68 8.35 -26.49
CA SER A 597 -18.48 7.78 -27.83
C SER A 597 -17.05 7.26 -28.03
N ILE A 598 -16.06 7.96 -27.48
CA ILE A 598 -14.65 7.56 -27.53
C ILE A 598 -14.43 6.31 -26.65
N PHE A 599 -14.93 6.30 -25.42
CA PHE A 599 -14.81 5.15 -24.51
C PHE A 599 -15.47 3.90 -25.10
N ASN A 600 -16.62 4.04 -25.72
CA ASN A 600 -17.35 2.95 -26.38
C ASN A 600 -16.77 2.55 -27.75
N ARG A 601 -15.72 3.24 -28.23
CA ARG A 601 -15.14 3.01 -29.57
C ARG A 601 -16.19 3.06 -30.69
N ALA A 602 -17.14 3.98 -30.61
CA ALA A 602 -18.25 4.10 -31.53
C ALA A 602 -17.85 4.64 -32.93
N GLY A 603 -16.61 5.02 -33.13
CA GLY A 603 -16.11 5.50 -34.43
C GLY A 603 -16.67 6.84 -34.88
N MET A 604 -17.26 7.63 -33.99
CA MET A 604 -17.81 8.95 -34.32
C MET A 604 -16.68 10.00 -34.50
N VAL A 605 -15.68 9.97 -33.61
CA VAL A 605 -14.57 10.92 -33.62
C VAL A 605 -13.42 10.36 -34.46
N SER A 606 -12.96 11.13 -35.43
CA SER A 606 -11.86 10.76 -36.33
C SER A 606 -10.49 11.27 -35.87
N ARG A 607 -10.45 12.43 -35.22
CA ARG A 607 -9.22 13.07 -34.73
C ARG A 607 -9.51 14.18 -33.74
N ILE A 608 -8.63 14.34 -32.76
CA ILE A 608 -8.62 15.46 -31.83
C ILE A 608 -7.32 16.24 -32.00
N ILE A 609 -7.42 17.57 -32.15
CA ILE A 609 -6.26 18.47 -32.15
C ILE A 609 -6.41 19.41 -30.96
N VAL A 610 -5.42 19.36 -30.06
CA VAL A 610 -5.33 20.22 -28.88
C VAL A 610 -4.23 21.23 -29.12
N THR A 611 -4.59 22.50 -29.34
CA THR A 611 -3.63 23.58 -29.43
C THR A 611 -3.32 24.10 -28.05
N LEU A 612 -2.05 24.13 -27.69
CA LEU A 612 -1.55 24.52 -26.36
C LEU A 612 -0.83 25.89 -26.52
N ASN A 613 -1.12 26.82 -25.63
CA ASN A 613 -0.40 28.09 -25.62
C ASN A 613 1.09 27.83 -25.25
N GLY A 614 1.98 28.03 -26.20
CA GLY A 614 3.42 27.80 -26.03
C GLY A 614 4.12 28.77 -25.06
N LYS A 615 3.41 29.79 -24.54
CA LYS A 615 3.89 30.72 -23.49
C LYS A 615 3.39 30.34 -22.10
N ASN A 616 2.55 29.30 -21.96
CA ASN A 616 2.09 28.88 -20.67
C ASN A 616 3.24 28.24 -19.88
N ASP A 617 3.38 28.62 -18.62
CA ASP A 617 4.32 28.10 -17.63
C ASP A 617 4.09 26.61 -17.27
N PHE A 618 3.23 25.90 -18.02
CA PHE A 618 2.88 24.52 -17.79
C PHE A 618 3.88 23.51 -18.37
N PHE A 619 4.76 23.94 -19.26
CA PHE A 619 5.79 23.06 -19.79
C PHE A 619 6.98 23.07 -18.84
N HIS A 620 7.41 21.88 -18.42
CA HIS A 620 8.66 21.74 -17.72
C HIS A 620 9.81 22.04 -18.70
N GLU A 621 10.46 23.18 -18.55
CA GLU A 621 11.75 23.46 -19.19
C GLU A 621 12.84 22.84 -18.31
N GLU A 622 13.67 21.96 -18.87
CA GLU A 622 14.88 21.53 -18.17
C GLU A 622 15.71 22.77 -17.86
N SER A 623 15.95 23.01 -16.56
CA SER A 623 16.97 23.97 -16.15
C SER A 623 18.28 23.50 -16.76
N SER A 624 18.73 24.24 -17.79
CA SER A 624 19.94 23.96 -18.54
C SER A 624 21.11 23.74 -17.58
N GLY A 625 21.59 22.50 -17.47
CA GLY A 625 22.93 22.18 -17.09
C GLY A 625 23.31 22.25 -15.62
N LEU A 626 22.89 21.28 -14.78
CA LEU A 626 23.55 21.04 -13.49
C LEU A 626 23.83 19.57 -13.14
N TYR A 627 23.48 18.61 -13.98
CA TYR A 627 23.59 17.18 -13.60
C TYR A 627 24.33 16.25 -14.59
N ARG A 628 25.05 16.80 -15.62
CA ARG A 628 25.84 15.96 -16.56
C ARG A 628 27.34 16.19 -16.57
N THR A 629 27.89 16.97 -15.66
CA THR A 629 29.36 17.17 -15.59
C THR A 629 29.88 16.95 -14.18
N GLN A 630 29.96 15.69 -13.77
CA GLN A 630 30.95 15.18 -12.82
C GLN A 630 30.91 13.66 -12.90
N ASN A 631 31.73 13.11 -13.77
CA ASN A 631 32.58 11.92 -13.70
C ASN A 631 32.81 11.35 -15.09
N LEU A 632 33.88 11.82 -15.69
CA LEU A 632 34.80 11.02 -16.51
C LEU A 632 35.97 10.63 -15.63
#